data_68c340cf14adf2547f46fa1fae1d45d5
#
_entry.id   68c340cf14adf2547f46fa1fae1d45d5
#
_cell.length_a   1.000
_cell.length_b   1.000
_cell.length_c   1.000
_cell.angle_alpha   90.00
_cell.angle_beta   90.00
_cell.angle_gamma   90.00
#
_symmetry.space_group_name_H-M   'P 1'
#
loop_
_entity.id
_entity.type
_entity.pdbx_description
1 polymer ?
#
loop_
_entity_poly.entity_id
_entity_poly.type
_entity_poly.pdbx_seq_one_letter_code
_entity_poly.pdbx_strand_id
1 'polypeptide(L)'
;MKLGCICGCFNRAFDARTMDQRGFLEHCATTLRVQGVELQDIHFPQTRPVYLQALRRTATDLGLAIVGVGVHNDFGRAATTWRQSEIAKVKQWIEVAEALGAPQVRVFAGHPEGPASERWPAMIAALREVADFAARAGLRLGLENHNHGAFTRTADDQLRVLEDVNHPALGHLLDTGNYTDGWASVERTAHLAVHVHAKFWQVAPDGSEPTIDYPKLIAMLRRRGYEKWISFEYEAAEAEATGIPRALAYLRRLIDAPPGD
;
A
#
# COMPACT_ATOMS: atom_id res chain seq x y z
N MET A 1 8.59 -14.30 3.58
CA MET A 1 7.73 -13.23 3.04
C MET A 1 6.38 -13.82 2.65
N LYS A 2 5.29 -13.04 2.73
CA LYS A 2 3.92 -13.50 2.39
C LYS A 2 3.40 -12.66 1.22
N LEU A 3 2.69 -13.29 0.29
CA LEU A 3 2.18 -12.63 -0.90
C LEU A 3 0.72 -12.20 -0.70
N GLY A 4 0.47 -10.90 -0.88
CA GLY A 4 -0.84 -10.29 -0.92
C GLY A 4 -1.17 -9.70 -2.29
N CYS A 5 -2.40 -9.19 -2.44
CA CYS A 5 -2.85 -8.45 -3.60
C CYS A 5 -3.65 -7.23 -3.16
N ILE A 6 -3.34 -6.06 -3.74
CA ILE A 6 -4.12 -4.85 -3.50
C ILE A 6 -5.31 -4.78 -4.45
N CYS A 7 -6.48 -4.35 -3.98
CA CYS A 7 -7.67 -4.27 -4.83
C CYS A 7 -7.54 -3.26 -5.99
N GLY A 8 -6.64 -2.28 -5.87
CA GLY A 8 -6.27 -1.38 -6.95
C GLY A 8 -5.76 -2.05 -8.23
N CYS A 9 -5.30 -3.30 -8.15
CA CYS A 9 -4.97 -4.11 -9.32
C CYS A 9 -6.15 -4.29 -10.29
N PHE A 10 -7.37 -4.13 -9.80
CA PHE A 10 -8.63 -4.35 -10.53
C PHE A 10 -9.44 -3.07 -10.67
N ASN A 11 -8.81 -1.90 -10.71
CA ASN A 11 -9.49 -0.61 -10.82
C ASN A 11 -10.47 -0.58 -12.01
N ARG A 12 -10.08 -1.13 -13.18
CA ARG A 12 -10.96 -1.17 -14.36
C ARG A 12 -12.19 -2.04 -14.14
N ALA A 13 -12.05 -3.17 -13.43
CA ALA A 13 -13.17 -4.05 -13.13
C ALA A 13 -14.10 -3.43 -12.08
N PHE A 14 -13.57 -2.73 -11.08
CA PHE A 14 -14.36 -1.96 -10.11
C PHE A 14 -15.11 -0.80 -10.79
N ASP A 15 -14.44 -0.02 -11.63
CA ASP A 15 -15.03 1.11 -12.35
C ASP A 15 -16.14 0.66 -13.31
N ALA A 16 -15.92 -0.48 -13.99
CA ALA A 16 -16.91 -1.12 -14.85
C ALA A 16 -18.03 -1.83 -14.07
N ARG A 17 -17.94 -1.90 -12.72
CA ARG A 17 -18.87 -2.62 -11.85
C ARG A 17 -19.01 -4.10 -12.19
N THR A 18 -18.00 -4.70 -12.77
CA THR A 18 -17.91 -6.15 -13.02
C THR A 18 -17.29 -6.90 -11.84
N MET A 19 -16.72 -6.18 -10.88
CA MET A 19 -16.18 -6.69 -9.64
C MET A 19 -16.62 -5.80 -8.47
N ASP A 20 -17.00 -6.40 -7.38
CA ASP A 20 -17.16 -5.76 -6.08
C ASP A 20 -16.12 -6.30 -5.09
N GLN A 21 -16.11 -5.82 -3.84
CA GLN A 21 -15.13 -6.26 -2.84
C GLN A 21 -15.24 -7.73 -2.50
N ARG A 22 -16.45 -8.30 -2.50
CA ARG A 22 -16.63 -9.73 -2.25
C ARG A 22 -16.07 -10.56 -3.42
N GLY A 23 -16.41 -10.18 -4.65
CA GLY A 23 -15.86 -10.81 -5.87
C GLY A 23 -14.35 -10.71 -5.93
N PHE A 24 -13.76 -9.58 -5.49
CA PHE A 24 -12.31 -9.44 -5.35
C PHE A 24 -11.72 -10.45 -4.34
N LEU A 25 -12.31 -10.61 -3.15
CA LEU A 25 -11.86 -11.59 -2.17
C LEU A 25 -11.94 -13.01 -2.73
N GLU A 26 -13.06 -13.37 -3.34
CA GLU A 26 -13.26 -14.69 -3.96
C GLU A 26 -12.23 -14.95 -5.07
N HIS A 27 -11.96 -13.95 -5.92
CA HIS A 27 -10.96 -14.03 -6.99
C HIS A 27 -9.53 -14.19 -6.42
N CYS A 28 -9.19 -13.43 -5.39
CA CYS A 28 -7.89 -13.54 -4.70
C CYS A 28 -7.66 -14.93 -4.10
N ALA A 29 -8.67 -15.51 -3.46
CA ALA A 29 -8.57 -16.82 -2.84
C ALA A 29 -8.51 -17.96 -3.87
N THR A 30 -9.42 -17.95 -4.85
CA THR A 30 -9.65 -19.11 -5.75
C THR A 30 -8.78 -19.09 -7.00
N THR A 31 -8.62 -17.93 -7.61
CA THR A 31 -7.90 -17.75 -8.88
C THR A 31 -6.46 -17.33 -8.65
N LEU A 32 -6.23 -16.24 -7.93
CA LEU A 32 -4.89 -15.73 -7.68
C LEU A 32 -4.16 -16.52 -6.60
N ARG A 33 -4.88 -17.14 -5.69
CA ARG A 33 -4.33 -17.97 -4.59
C ARG A 33 -3.29 -17.22 -3.76
N VAL A 34 -3.57 -15.96 -3.44
CA VAL A 34 -2.75 -15.17 -2.50
C VAL A 34 -3.18 -15.44 -1.06
N GLN A 35 -2.32 -15.07 -0.11
CA GLN A 35 -2.56 -15.31 1.32
C GLN A 35 -3.20 -14.10 2.01
N GLY A 36 -3.10 -12.92 1.41
CA GLY A 36 -3.62 -11.69 1.96
C GLY A 36 -4.15 -10.74 0.92
N VAL A 37 -4.95 -9.79 1.37
CA VAL A 37 -5.55 -8.76 0.53
C VAL A 37 -5.39 -7.40 1.18
N GLU A 38 -5.21 -6.37 0.36
CA GLU A 38 -5.24 -4.99 0.77
C GLU A 38 -6.40 -4.28 0.09
N LEU A 39 -7.24 -3.61 0.89
CA LEU A 39 -8.43 -2.92 0.41
C LEU A 39 -8.14 -1.42 0.28
N GLN A 40 -8.87 -0.71 -0.58
CA GLN A 40 -8.71 0.74 -0.76
C GLN A 40 -10.03 1.46 -0.54
N ASP A 41 -9.96 2.65 0.06
CA ASP A 41 -11.10 3.49 0.43
C ASP A 41 -12.05 3.76 -0.73
N ILE A 42 -11.52 3.98 -1.92
CA ILE A 42 -12.28 4.30 -3.14
C ILE A 42 -13.19 3.18 -3.63
N HIS A 43 -12.95 1.94 -3.22
CA HIS A 43 -13.74 0.79 -3.66
C HIS A 43 -14.86 0.39 -2.67
N PHE A 44 -14.99 1.09 -1.54
CA PHE A 44 -16.02 0.78 -0.56
C PHE A 44 -17.35 1.46 -0.93
N PRO A 45 -18.43 0.69 -1.19
CA PRO A 45 -19.74 1.27 -1.43
C PRO A 45 -20.37 1.85 -0.16
N GLN A 46 -19.89 1.39 1.00
CA GLN A 46 -20.33 1.81 2.33
C GLN A 46 -19.40 1.31 3.42
N THR A 47 -19.43 1.95 4.60
CA THR A 47 -18.64 1.58 5.78
C THR A 47 -19.51 1.20 7.00
N ARG A 48 -20.78 0.80 6.78
CA ARG A 48 -21.66 0.41 7.88
C ARG A 48 -21.14 -0.86 8.58
N PRO A 49 -21.25 -0.98 9.91
CA PRO A 49 -20.69 -2.11 10.67
C PRO A 49 -21.10 -3.50 10.14
N VAL A 50 -22.38 -3.65 9.76
CA VAL A 50 -22.89 -4.92 9.20
C VAL A 50 -22.15 -5.32 7.91
N TYR A 51 -21.85 -4.33 7.04
CA TYR A 51 -21.11 -4.56 5.80
C TYR A 51 -19.66 -4.95 6.08
N LEU A 52 -18.98 -4.21 6.98
CA LEU A 52 -17.58 -4.50 7.34
C LEU A 52 -17.44 -5.87 7.99
N GLN A 53 -18.37 -6.24 8.89
CA GLN A 53 -18.39 -7.57 9.51
C GLN A 53 -18.61 -8.69 8.49
N ALA A 54 -19.51 -8.49 7.52
CA ALA A 54 -19.73 -9.45 6.45
C ALA A 54 -18.48 -9.62 5.58
N LEU A 55 -17.83 -8.51 5.22
CA LEU A 55 -16.60 -8.52 4.41
C LEU A 55 -15.45 -9.23 5.15
N ARG A 56 -15.25 -8.90 6.43
CA ARG A 56 -14.27 -9.59 7.29
C ARG A 56 -14.54 -11.07 7.40
N ARG A 57 -15.80 -11.48 7.58
CA ARG A 57 -16.20 -12.89 7.63
C ARG A 57 -15.90 -13.59 6.31
N THR A 58 -16.27 -12.98 5.18
CA THR A 58 -15.95 -13.54 3.86
C THR A 58 -14.44 -13.75 3.68
N ALA A 59 -13.60 -12.79 4.05
CA ALA A 59 -12.14 -12.97 3.99
C ALA A 59 -11.67 -14.15 4.86
N THR A 60 -12.18 -14.23 6.10
CA THR A 60 -11.85 -15.33 7.04
C THR A 60 -12.27 -16.68 6.48
N ASP A 61 -13.49 -16.83 5.97
CA ASP A 61 -14.03 -18.07 5.42
C ASP A 61 -13.25 -18.53 4.18
N LEU A 62 -12.69 -17.58 3.42
CA LEU A 62 -11.80 -17.83 2.27
C LEU A 62 -10.33 -18.08 2.67
N GLY A 63 -9.98 -17.98 3.94
CA GLY A 63 -8.59 -18.14 4.42
C GLY A 63 -7.68 -16.96 4.08
N LEU A 64 -8.24 -15.79 3.79
CA LEU A 64 -7.49 -14.58 3.46
C LEU A 64 -7.28 -13.70 4.70
N ALA A 65 -6.07 -13.16 4.87
CA ALA A 65 -5.81 -12.08 5.79
C ALA A 65 -6.12 -10.73 5.12
N ILE A 66 -6.87 -9.84 5.77
CA ILE A 66 -6.94 -8.43 5.37
C ILE A 66 -5.70 -7.75 5.98
N VAL A 67 -4.71 -7.42 5.15
CA VAL A 67 -3.38 -7.02 5.61
C VAL A 67 -3.18 -5.52 5.69
N GLY A 68 -4.09 -4.75 5.10
CA GLY A 68 -4.08 -3.29 5.13
C GLY A 68 -5.31 -2.68 4.48
N VAL A 69 -5.51 -1.40 4.77
CA VAL A 69 -6.48 -0.53 4.08
C VAL A 69 -5.74 0.68 3.55
N GLY A 70 -5.79 0.92 2.24
CA GLY A 70 -5.21 2.10 1.62
C GLY A 70 -6.18 3.28 1.64
N VAL A 71 -5.71 4.46 2.05
CA VAL A 71 -6.48 5.71 2.04
C VAL A 71 -5.86 6.68 1.04
N HIS A 72 -6.68 7.25 0.17
CA HIS A 72 -6.29 8.31 -0.77
C HIS A 72 -6.44 9.67 -0.08
N ASN A 73 -5.47 10.02 0.76
CA ASN A 73 -5.42 11.29 1.48
C ASN A 73 -4.39 12.25 0.88
N ASP A 74 -4.58 13.55 1.11
CA ASP A 74 -3.65 14.61 0.72
C ASP A 74 -3.51 15.67 1.82
N PHE A 75 -2.40 15.66 2.54
CA PHE A 75 -2.08 16.66 3.58
C PHE A 75 -1.34 17.88 3.05
N GLY A 76 -1.04 17.96 1.74
CA GLY A 76 -0.21 18.98 1.13
C GLY A 76 -0.93 20.27 0.74
N ARG A 77 -2.26 20.33 0.84
CA ARG A 77 -3.03 21.52 0.46
C ARG A 77 -2.85 22.67 1.43
N ALA A 78 -2.93 23.90 0.90
CA ALA A 78 -2.80 25.12 1.69
C ALA A 78 -3.97 25.33 2.66
N ALA A 79 -5.19 25.06 2.19
CA ALA A 79 -6.40 25.29 2.98
C ALA A 79 -6.45 24.40 4.23
N THR A 80 -6.56 25.05 5.40
CA THR A 80 -6.66 24.33 6.69
C THR A 80 -7.91 23.45 6.77
N THR A 81 -9.04 23.91 6.22
CA THR A 81 -10.28 23.14 6.17
C THR A 81 -10.16 21.86 5.37
N TRP A 82 -9.43 21.89 4.25
CA TRP A 82 -9.11 20.69 3.47
C TRP A 82 -8.29 19.72 4.32
N ARG A 83 -7.20 20.18 4.92
CA ARG A 83 -6.32 19.33 5.73
C ARG A 83 -7.05 18.69 6.92
N GLN A 84 -7.96 19.45 7.57
CA GLN A 84 -8.78 18.92 8.64
C GLN A 84 -9.76 17.84 8.13
N SER A 85 -10.34 18.00 6.95
CA SER A 85 -11.19 16.97 6.34
C SER A 85 -10.41 15.71 6.00
N GLU A 86 -9.16 15.84 5.51
CA GLU A 86 -8.30 14.69 5.24
C GLU A 86 -7.83 13.97 6.51
N ILE A 87 -7.55 14.70 7.59
CA ILE A 87 -7.28 14.11 8.91
C ILE A 87 -8.49 13.32 9.41
N ALA A 88 -9.68 13.90 9.32
CA ALA A 88 -10.92 13.23 9.72
C ALA A 88 -11.18 11.96 8.87
N LYS A 89 -10.94 12.06 7.56
CA LYS A 89 -11.03 10.92 6.64
C LYS A 89 -10.09 9.78 7.05
N VAL A 90 -8.80 10.08 7.29
CA VAL A 90 -7.84 9.05 7.70
C VAL A 90 -8.25 8.41 9.03
N LYS A 91 -8.71 9.19 10.02
CA LYS A 91 -9.21 8.66 11.29
C LYS A 91 -10.40 7.72 11.10
N GLN A 92 -11.37 8.09 10.27
CA GLN A 92 -12.49 7.22 9.91
C GLN A 92 -12.01 5.89 9.29
N TRP A 93 -11.00 5.95 8.41
CA TRP A 93 -10.48 4.73 7.78
C TRP A 93 -9.61 3.89 8.72
N ILE A 94 -9.02 4.48 9.76
CA ILE A 94 -8.40 3.73 10.86
C ILE A 94 -9.47 2.90 11.60
N GLU A 95 -10.63 3.49 11.91
CA GLU A 95 -11.76 2.78 12.54
C GLU A 95 -12.30 1.65 11.63
N VAL A 96 -12.38 1.90 10.31
CA VAL A 96 -12.76 0.86 9.32
C VAL A 96 -11.74 -0.28 9.29
N ALA A 97 -10.45 0.03 9.30
CA ALA A 97 -9.38 -0.96 9.33
C ALA A 97 -9.43 -1.82 10.59
N GLU A 98 -9.67 -1.20 11.76
CA GLU A 98 -9.89 -1.91 13.02
C GLU A 98 -11.09 -2.87 12.94
N ALA A 99 -12.22 -2.41 12.43
CA ALA A 99 -13.42 -3.24 12.25
C ALA A 99 -13.19 -4.43 11.30
N LEU A 100 -12.37 -4.24 10.27
CA LEU A 100 -11.97 -5.28 9.33
C LEU A 100 -10.91 -6.24 9.92
N GLY A 101 -10.24 -5.85 11.02
CA GLY A 101 -9.12 -6.59 11.59
C GLY A 101 -7.81 -6.41 10.80
N ALA A 102 -7.70 -5.36 10.01
CA ALA A 102 -6.48 -5.00 9.30
C ALA A 102 -5.46 -4.37 10.28
N PRO A 103 -4.18 -4.78 10.27
CA PRO A 103 -3.18 -4.30 11.22
C PRO A 103 -2.61 -2.92 10.87
N GLN A 104 -2.87 -2.43 9.65
CA GLN A 104 -2.31 -1.17 9.19
C GLN A 104 -3.22 -0.41 8.21
N VAL A 105 -2.97 0.90 8.13
CA VAL A 105 -3.56 1.79 7.13
C VAL A 105 -2.43 2.44 6.32
N ARG A 106 -2.50 2.35 4.99
CA ARG A 106 -1.60 3.07 4.10
C ARG A 106 -2.08 4.51 3.96
N VAL A 107 -1.13 5.45 4.11
CA VAL A 107 -1.36 6.89 3.97
C VAL A 107 -0.30 7.52 3.09
N PHE A 108 -0.64 8.68 2.52
CA PHE A 108 0.28 9.55 1.81
C PHE A 108 0.63 10.78 2.66
N ALA A 109 1.82 11.36 2.43
CA ALA A 109 2.12 12.70 2.92
C ALA A 109 1.33 13.79 2.14
N GLY A 110 0.97 13.47 0.90
CA GLY A 110 0.22 14.34 0.00
C GLY A 110 1.12 15.15 -0.95
N HIS A 111 0.48 16.06 -1.69
CA HIS A 111 1.10 16.87 -2.73
C HIS A 111 1.14 18.33 -2.29
N PRO A 112 2.33 18.96 -2.20
CA PRO A 112 2.43 20.33 -1.75
C PRO A 112 1.76 21.30 -2.74
N GLU A 113 0.77 22.04 -2.28
CA GLU A 113 0.22 23.17 -3.00
C GLU A 113 1.13 24.39 -2.79
N GLY A 114 1.88 24.75 -3.84
CA GLY A 114 2.94 25.76 -3.77
C GLY A 114 4.26 25.21 -3.22
N PRO A 115 5.14 26.05 -2.63
CA PRO A 115 6.44 25.59 -2.13
C PRO A 115 6.30 24.53 -1.03
N ALA A 116 6.98 23.41 -1.20
CA ALA A 116 6.93 22.29 -0.24
C ALA A 116 7.35 22.72 1.18
N SER A 117 8.33 23.61 1.30
CA SER A 117 8.80 24.13 2.60
C SER A 117 7.73 24.85 3.41
N GLU A 118 6.79 25.53 2.74
CA GLU A 118 5.67 26.21 3.40
C GLU A 118 4.58 25.23 3.91
N ARG A 119 4.44 24.09 3.26
CA ARG A 119 3.44 23.07 3.60
C ARG A 119 3.97 22.04 4.57
N TRP A 120 5.28 21.89 4.65
CA TRP A 120 5.96 20.88 5.45
C TRP A 120 5.51 20.82 6.91
N PRO A 121 5.52 21.92 7.70
CA PRO A 121 5.14 21.84 9.13
C PRO A 121 3.70 21.35 9.34
N ALA A 122 2.80 21.78 8.47
CA ALA A 122 1.38 21.42 8.58
C ALA A 122 1.12 19.95 8.16
N MET A 123 1.84 19.45 7.17
CA MET A 123 1.82 18.04 6.76
C MET A 123 2.37 17.14 7.86
N ILE A 124 3.52 17.50 8.48
CA ILE A 124 4.10 16.76 9.61
C ILE A 124 3.14 16.73 10.80
N ALA A 125 2.51 17.85 11.14
CA ALA A 125 1.52 17.91 12.21
C ALA A 125 0.32 16.99 11.94
N ALA A 126 -0.18 16.96 10.68
CA ALA A 126 -1.27 16.09 10.29
C ALA A 126 -0.89 14.60 10.40
N LEU A 127 0.31 14.22 9.94
CA LEU A 127 0.80 12.84 10.07
C LEU A 127 0.95 12.41 11.53
N ARG A 128 1.46 13.29 12.41
CA ARG A 128 1.54 13.00 13.85
C ARG A 128 0.15 12.78 14.46
N GLU A 129 -0.81 13.64 14.14
CA GLU A 129 -2.17 13.55 14.66
C GLU A 129 -2.85 12.22 14.28
N VAL A 130 -2.72 11.80 13.02
CA VAL A 130 -3.30 10.52 12.59
C VAL A 130 -2.50 9.31 13.11
N ALA A 131 -1.18 9.45 13.31
CA ALA A 131 -0.35 8.40 13.90
C ALA A 131 -0.69 8.19 15.39
N ASP A 132 -0.91 9.26 16.16
CA ASP A 132 -1.44 9.19 17.52
C ASP A 132 -2.80 8.47 17.57
N PHE A 133 -3.67 8.73 16.59
CA PHE A 133 -4.97 8.08 16.52
C PHE A 133 -4.84 6.59 16.20
N ALA A 134 -4.01 6.23 15.23
CA ALA A 134 -3.73 4.83 14.87
C ALA A 134 -3.11 4.05 16.05
N ALA A 135 -2.18 4.67 16.80
CA ALA A 135 -1.58 4.06 17.97
C ALA A 135 -2.60 3.70 19.04
N ARG A 136 -3.58 4.57 19.29
CA ARG A 136 -4.69 4.29 20.25
C ARG A 136 -5.60 3.15 19.81
N ALA A 137 -5.77 2.96 18.50
CA ALA A 137 -6.49 1.82 17.92
C ALA A 137 -5.64 0.55 17.82
N GLY A 138 -4.37 0.59 18.24
CA GLY A 138 -3.46 -0.55 18.12
C GLY A 138 -2.99 -0.85 16.68
N LEU A 139 -3.18 0.09 15.75
CA LEU A 139 -2.81 -0.04 14.34
C LEU A 139 -1.54 0.74 14.01
N ARG A 140 -0.96 0.41 12.86
CA ARG A 140 0.15 1.16 12.28
C ARG A 140 -0.28 1.93 11.03
N LEU A 141 0.40 3.03 10.77
CA LEU A 141 0.35 3.72 9.48
C LEU A 141 1.57 3.31 8.64
N GLY A 142 1.32 2.96 7.40
CA GLY A 142 2.34 2.78 6.37
C GLY A 142 2.40 4.04 5.50
N LEU A 143 3.44 4.86 5.67
CA LEU A 143 3.68 6.01 4.80
C LEU A 143 4.28 5.54 3.49
N GLU A 144 3.51 5.65 2.41
CA GLU A 144 3.95 5.25 1.08
C GLU A 144 4.79 6.34 0.41
N ASN A 145 5.90 5.96 -0.21
CA ASN A 145 6.63 6.82 -1.14
C ASN A 145 5.84 7.00 -2.44
N HIS A 146 5.78 8.23 -2.97
CA HIS A 146 4.94 8.54 -4.12
C HIS A 146 5.61 9.51 -5.09
N ASN A 147 5.46 9.26 -6.40
CA ASN A 147 6.20 9.95 -7.46
C ASN A 147 5.53 11.20 -8.05
N HIS A 148 4.22 11.36 -7.95
CA HIS A 148 3.47 12.43 -8.63
C HIS A 148 3.56 13.78 -7.92
N GLY A 149 4.77 14.35 -7.77
CA GLY A 149 4.97 15.64 -7.12
C GLY A 149 4.78 15.66 -5.61
N ALA A 150 4.67 14.47 -4.98
CA ALA A 150 4.46 14.31 -3.55
C ALA A 150 5.67 14.74 -2.69
N PHE A 151 5.47 14.79 -1.37
CA PHE A 151 6.55 15.05 -0.40
C PHE A 151 7.54 13.89 -0.25
N THR A 152 7.27 12.72 -0.85
CA THR A 152 7.99 11.46 -0.61
C THR A 152 8.52 10.83 -1.90
N ARG A 153 9.15 11.64 -2.77
CA ARG A 153 9.61 11.22 -4.12
C ARG A 153 10.92 10.46 -4.13
N THR A 154 11.78 10.72 -3.14
CA THR A 154 13.12 10.13 -3.01
C THR A 154 13.33 9.55 -1.62
N ALA A 155 14.41 8.78 -1.43
CA ALA A 155 14.79 8.29 -0.11
C ALA A 155 15.02 9.43 0.89
N ASP A 156 15.66 10.52 0.46
CA ASP A 156 15.91 11.68 1.34
C ASP A 156 14.59 12.30 1.81
N ASP A 157 13.63 12.45 0.90
CA ASP A 157 12.30 12.96 1.23
C ASP A 157 11.60 12.04 2.24
N GLN A 158 11.56 10.73 1.94
CA GLN A 158 10.88 9.73 2.78
C GLN A 158 11.49 9.65 4.18
N LEU A 159 12.82 9.59 4.27
CA LEU A 159 13.54 9.51 5.53
C LEU A 159 13.32 10.77 6.37
N ARG A 160 13.34 11.94 5.74
CA ARG A 160 13.08 13.21 6.41
C ARG A 160 11.66 13.28 6.98
N VAL A 161 10.63 12.83 6.23
CA VAL A 161 9.25 12.78 6.78
C VAL A 161 9.18 11.86 7.98
N LEU A 162 9.76 10.65 7.90
CA LEU A 162 9.75 9.69 9.01
C LEU A 162 10.49 10.24 10.25
N GLU A 163 11.63 10.91 10.05
CA GLU A 163 12.40 11.54 11.11
C GLU A 163 11.65 12.71 11.73
N ASP A 164 11.11 13.62 10.91
CA ASP A 164 10.38 14.80 11.40
C ASP A 164 9.07 14.41 12.09
N VAL A 165 8.36 13.37 11.66
CA VAL A 165 7.17 12.84 12.36
C VAL A 165 7.58 12.14 13.65
N ASN A 166 8.61 11.31 13.61
CA ASN A 166 9.17 10.57 14.75
C ASN A 166 8.11 9.92 15.64
N HIS A 167 7.27 9.06 15.06
CA HIS A 167 6.18 8.42 15.77
C HIS A 167 6.21 6.89 15.59
N PRO A 168 6.13 6.06 16.68
CA PRO A 168 6.30 4.61 16.60
C PRO A 168 5.20 3.89 15.80
N ALA A 169 4.03 4.48 15.65
CA ALA A 169 2.96 3.93 14.82
C ALA A 169 3.09 4.29 13.34
N LEU A 170 4.03 5.16 12.93
CA LEU A 170 4.30 5.46 11.53
C LEU A 170 5.52 4.68 11.06
N GLY A 171 5.38 3.89 9.99
CA GLY A 171 6.46 3.18 9.33
C GLY A 171 6.50 3.44 7.83
N HIS A 172 7.57 2.98 7.18
CA HIS A 172 7.71 3.09 5.74
C HIS A 172 6.94 1.97 5.03
N LEU A 173 5.98 2.31 4.18
CA LEU A 173 5.44 1.42 3.18
C LEU A 173 6.23 1.65 1.90
N LEU A 174 7.01 0.65 1.49
CA LEU A 174 7.85 0.74 0.30
C LEU A 174 7.04 0.36 -0.94
N ASP A 175 6.72 1.35 -1.77
CA ASP A 175 6.34 1.08 -3.17
C ASP A 175 7.61 1.03 -4.03
N THR A 176 7.77 -0.07 -4.76
CA THR A 176 8.98 -0.40 -5.50
C THR A 176 9.15 0.38 -6.81
N GLY A 177 8.07 0.98 -7.31
CA GLY A 177 8.02 1.71 -8.58
C GLY A 177 7.80 3.21 -8.46
N ASN A 178 7.52 3.73 -7.26
CA ASN A 178 7.11 5.12 -7.07
C ASN A 178 8.25 6.10 -6.75
N TYR A 179 9.47 5.64 -6.51
CA TYR A 179 10.59 6.56 -6.37
C TYR A 179 11.03 7.15 -7.70
N THR A 180 11.25 8.46 -7.77
CA THR A 180 11.66 9.17 -9.00
C THR A 180 13.08 8.84 -9.44
N ASP A 181 13.94 8.42 -8.53
CA ASP A 181 15.31 7.96 -8.75
C ASP A 181 15.46 6.42 -8.69
N GLY A 182 14.33 5.72 -8.65
CA GLY A 182 14.24 4.27 -8.78
C GLY A 182 15.00 3.49 -7.72
N TRP A 183 15.88 2.59 -8.18
CA TRP A 183 16.59 1.63 -7.32
C TRP A 183 17.42 2.29 -6.21
N ALA A 184 18.00 3.46 -6.46
CA ALA A 184 18.83 4.15 -5.47
C ALA A 184 18.07 4.42 -4.15
N SER A 185 16.83 4.88 -4.25
CA SER A 185 15.97 5.10 -3.09
C SER A 185 15.40 3.80 -2.51
N VAL A 186 15.04 2.82 -3.35
CA VAL A 186 14.59 1.49 -2.88
C VAL A 186 15.66 0.84 -2.00
N GLU A 187 16.91 0.81 -2.44
CA GLU A 187 18.03 0.20 -1.70
C GLU A 187 18.27 0.86 -0.34
N ARG A 188 18.12 2.18 -0.28
CA ARG A 188 18.33 2.98 0.95
C ARG A 188 17.21 2.82 1.96
N THR A 189 15.97 2.58 1.53
CA THR A 189 14.80 2.60 2.41
C THR A 189 14.20 1.22 2.71
N ALA A 190 14.54 0.19 1.94
CA ALA A 190 13.94 -1.15 2.09
C ALA A 190 14.10 -1.76 3.48
N HIS A 191 15.18 -1.39 4.22
CA HIS A 191 15.39 -1.89 5.58
C HIS A 191 14.38 -1.35 6.60
N LEU A 192 13.68 -0.26 6.28
CA LEU A 192 12.65 0.36 7.12
C LEU A 192 11.24 -0.15 6.78
N ALA A 193 11.09 -0.96 5.71
CA ALA A 193 9.79 -1.35 5.24
C ALA A 193 8.99 -2.12 6.28
N VAL A 194 7.81 -1.60 6.60
CA VAL A 194 6.80 -2.31 7.39
C VAL A 194 5.87 -3.11 6.49
N HIS A 195 5.74 -2.70 5.24
CA HIS A 195 4.99 -3.33 4.16
C HIS A 195 5.64 -2.99 2.81
N VAL A 196 5.44 -3.83 1.78
CA VAL A 196 5.98 -3.59 0.43
C VAL A 196 4.84 -3.67 -0.58
N HIS A 197 4.71 -2.65 -1.44
CA HIS A 197 3.95 -2.72 -2.68
C HIS A 197 4.89 -3.11 -3.82
N ALA A 198 4.63 -4.28 -4.41
CA ALA A 198 5.34 -4.76 -5.59
C ALA A 198 4.66 -4.21 -6.84
N LYS A 199 5.10 -3.05 -7.30
CA LYS A 199 4.55 -2.32 -8.44
C LYS A 199 4.86 -2.99 -9.77
N PHE A 200 3.86 -3.12 -10.62
CA PHE A 200 4.00 -3.55 -12.01
C PHE A 200 3.42 -2.48 -12.94
N TRP A 201 4.30 -1.67 -13.52
CA TRP A 201 3.97 -0.70 -14.58
C TRP A 201 3.86 -1.37 -15.94
N GLN A 202 4.58 -2.47 -16.13
CA GLN A 202 4.61 -3.26 -17.34
C GLN A 202 4.72 -4.75 -17.01
N VAL A 203 4.38 -5.61 -17.96
CA VAL A 203 4.55 -7.06 -17.82
C VAL A 203 5.18 -7.64 -19.09
N ALA A 204 6.40 -8.12 -18.97
CA ALA A 204 7.09 -8.82 -20.05
C ALA A 204 6.45 -10.21 -20.32
N PRO A 205 6.77 -10.87 -21.46
CA PRO A 205 6.22 -12.18 -21.79
C PRO A 205 6.46 -13.27 -20.72
N ASP A 206 7.58 -13.21 -19.98
CA ASP A 206 7.91 -14.13 -18.87
C ASP A 206 7.25 -13.76 -17.54
N GLY A 207 6.51 -12.65 -17.51
CA GLY A 207 5.82 -12.11 -16.34
C GLY A 207 6.63 -11.12 -15.52
N SER A 208 7.90 -10.85 -15.88
CA SER A 208 8.74 -9.88 -15.18
C SER A 208 8.26 -8.43 -15.41
N GLU A 209 8.62 -7.54 -14.47
CA GLU A 209 8.52 -6.09 -14.63
C GLU A 209 9.86 -5.59 -15.16
N PRO A 210 9.93 -5.04 -16.39
CA PRO A 210 11.22 -4.73 -17.02
C PRO A 210 12.05 -3.62 -16.35
N THR A 211 11.40 -2.75 -15.57
CA THR A 211 12.04 -1.57 -14.96
C THR A 211 12.42 -1.78 -13.49
N ILE A 212 11.94 -2.85 -12.86
CA ILE A 212 12.16 -3.17 -11.45
C ILE A 212 12.83 -4.54 -11.31
N ASP A 213 14.04 -4.56 -10.77
CA ASP A 213 14.80 -5.79 -10.54
C ASP A 213 14.26 -6.55 -9.30
N TYR A 214 13.16 -7.29 -9.49
CA TYR A 214 12.55 -8.08 -8.41
C TYR A 214 13.46 -9.18 -7.86
N PRO A 215 14.27 -9.92 -8.65
CA PRO A 215 15.26 -10.85 -8.12
C PRO A 215 16.19 -10.19 -7.10
N LYS A 216 16.76 -9.04 -7.44
CA LYS A 216 17.63 -8.25 -6.56
C LYS A 216 16.88 -7.76 -5.31
N LEU A 217 15.66 -7.26 -5.47
CA LEU A 217 14.82 -6.79 -4.37
C LEU A 217 14.50 -7.91 -3.38
N ILE A 218 14.02 -9.04 -3.86
CA ILE A 218 13.65 -10.19 -3.02
C ILE A 218 14.88 -10.73 -2.27
N ALA A 219 16.03 -10.86 -2.96
CA ALA A 219 17.28 -11.24 -2.31
C ALA A 219 17.68 -10.25 -1.21
N MET A 220 17.56 -8.95 -1.47
CA MET A 220 17.86 -7.90 -0.47
C MET A 220 16.93 -7.97 0.73
N LEU A 221 15.61 -8.09 0.53
CA LEU A 221 14.64 -8.21 1.60
C LEU A 221 14.91 -9.45 2.47
N ARG A 222 15.24 -10.59 1.86
CA ARG A 222 15.64 -11.82 2.57
C ARG A 222 16.87 -11.62 3.44
N ARG A 223 17.94 -11.05 2.88
CA ARG A 223 19.18 -10.77 3.66
C ARG A 223 18.93 -9.87 4.86
N ARG A 224 17.88 -9.04 4.82
CA ARG A 224 17.47 -8.15 5.92
C ARG A 224 16.45 -8.78 6.86
N GLY A 225 16.10 -10.05 6.68
CA GLY A 225 15.12 -10.76 7.51
C GLY A 225 13.68 -10.26 7.36
N TYR A 226 13.32 -9.71 6.20
CA TYR A 226 11.96 -9.26 5.95
C TYR A 226 11.02 -10.47 5.75
N GLU A 227 10.11 -10.70 6.68
CA GLU A 227 9.16 -11.81 6.66
C GLU A 227 7.70 -11.36 6.60
N LYS A 228 7.48 -10.07 6.32
CA LYS A 228 6.15 -9.46 6.28
C LYS A 228 5.50 -9.62 4.91
N TRP A 229 4.52 -8.77 4.62
CA TRP A 229 3.71 -8.83 3.43
C TRP A 229 4.34 -8.07 2.25
N ILE A 230 4.24 -8.66 1.07
CA ILE A 230 4.45 -8.03 -0.22
C ILE A 230 3.10 -8.05 -0.92
N SER A 231 2.45 -6.90 -1.05
CA SER A 231 1.22 -6.75 -1.81
C SER A 231 1.55 -6.48 -3.28
N PHE A 232 1.10 -7.38 -4.14
CA PHE A 232 1.18 -7.18 -5.59
C PHE A 232 0.31 -6.01 -6.00
N GLU A 233 0.87 -5.09 -6.79
CA GLU A 233 0.20 -3.89 -7.28
C GLU A 233 0.39 -3.76 -8.80
N TYR A 234 -0.72 -3.72 -9.54
CA TYR A 234 -0.74 -3.74 -10.98
C TYR A 234 -1.33 -2.46 -11.55
N GLU A 235 -0.53 -1.74 -12.32
CA GLU A 235 -0.95 -0.52 -13.03
C GLU A 235 -0.52 -0.53 -14.50
N ALA A 236 -0.25 -1.73 -15.06
CA ALA A 236 0.13 -1.86 -16.46
C ALA A 236 -1.04 -1.57 -17.42
N ALA A 237 -0.68 -1.13 -18.64
CA ALA A 237 -1.67 -0.88 -19.70
C ALA A 237 -2.35 -2.16 -20.22
N GLU A 238 -1.66 -3.31 -20.10
CA GLU A 238 -2.23 -4.62 -20.49
C GLU A 238 -3.48 -4.94 -19.66
N ALA A 239 -4.42 -5.67 -20.24
CA ALA A 239 -5.65 -6.07 -19.56
C ALA A 239 -5.39 -6.86 -18.27
N GLU A 240 -6.12 -6.54 -17.20
CA GLU A 240 -6.00 -7.17 -15.87
C GLU A 240 -6.10 -8.70 -15.95
N ALA A 241 -7.03 -9.20 -16.78
CA ALA A 241 -7.29 -10.64 -16.92
C ALA A 241 -6.10 -11.43 -17.48
N THR A 242 -5.19 -10.79 -18.22
CA THR A 242 -4.02 -11.44 -18.85
C THR A 242 -2.72 -11.09 -18.16
N GLY A 243 -2.51 -9.83 -17.80
CA GLY A 243 -1.28 -9.34 -17.19
C GLY A 243 -1.11 -9.80 -15.74
N ILE A 244 -2.17 -9.67 -14.92
CA ILE A 244 -2.09 -9.98 -13.48
C ILE A 244 -1.69 -11.45 -13.21
N PRO A 245 -2.31 -12.47 -13.80
CA PRO A 245 -1.93 -13.85 -13.52
C PRO A 245 -0.45 -14.14 -13.87
N ARG A 246 0.03 -13.58 -14.97
CA ARG A 246 1.41 -13.78 -15.44
C ARG A 246 2.43 -13.09 -14.52
N ALA A 247 2.19 -11.82 -14.19
CA ALA A 247 3.06 -11.06 -13.30
C ALA A 247 3.07 -11.61 -11.87
N LEU A 248 1.90 -11.97 -11.34
CA LEU A 248 1.77 -12.56 -10.01
C LEU A 248 2.48 -13.92 -9.91
N ALA A 249 2.37 -14.76 -10.96
CA ALA A 249 3.07 -16.04 -11.02
C ALA A 249 4.61 -15.84 -11.02
N TYR A 250 5.10 -14.82 -11.72
CA TYR A 250 6.52 -14.46 -11.69
C TYR A 250 6.96 -14.04 -10.27
N LEU A 251 6.26 -13.10 -9.65
CA LEU A 251 6.59 -12.63 -8.31
C LEU A 251 6.55 -13.76 -7.27
N ARG A 252 5.54 -14.65 -7.36
CA ARG A 252 5.41 -15.82 -6.49
C ARG A 252 6.62 -16.73 -6.62
N ARG A 253 7.07 -17.06 -7.83
CA ARG A 253 8.27 -17.89 -8.01
C ARG A 253 9.49 -17.32 -7.31
N LEU A 254 9.66 -16.01 -7.32
CA LEU A 254 10.76 -15.35 -6.61
C LEU A 254 10.62 -15.41 -5.09
N ILE A 255 9.39 -15.24 -4.58
CA ILE A 255 9.12 -15.30 -3.13
C ILE A 255 9.25 -16.72 -2.59
N ASP A 256 8.80 -17.72 -3.33
CA ASP A 256 8.79 -19.13 -2.91
C ASP A 256 10.13 -19.85 -3.18
N ALA A 257 11.00 -19.30 -4.04
CA ALA A 257 12.31 -19.86 -4.28
C ALA A 257 13.11 -19.95 -2.96
N PRO A 258 13.84 -21.04 -2.72
CA PRO A 258 14.75 -21.12 -1.56
C PRO A 258 15.78 -19.99 -1.62
N PRO A 259 16.32 -19.55 -0.47
CA PRO A 259 17.46 -18.63 -0.47
C PRO A 259 18.56 -19.24 -1.36
N GLY A 260 19.01 -18.48 -2.36
CA GLY A 260 20.22 -18.86 -3.09
C GLY A 260 21.42 -18.76 -2.15
N ASP A 261 22.39 -19.63 -2.35
CA ASP A 261 23.67 -19.65 -1.64
C ASP A 261 24.45 -18.35 -1.84
#